data_ebfe64595cb9e4a45187f3ed51d79a4a
#
_entry.id   ebfe64595cb9e4a45187f3ed51d79a4a
#
_cell.length_a   1.000
_cell.length_b   1.000
_cell.length_c   1.000
_cell.angle_alpha   90.00
_cell.angle_beta   90.00
_cell.angle_gamma   90.00
#
_symmetry.space_group_name_H-M   'P 1'
#
loop_
_entity.id
_entity.type
_entity.pdbx_description
1 polymer ?
#
loop_
_entity_poly.entity_id
_entity_poly.type
_entity_poly.pdbx_seq_one_letter_code
_entity_poly.pdbx_strand_id
1 'polypeptide(L)'
;MSADNIEKNEIDNNEPQLQRLNMFPALLSLFCPGLGQLIQGRPVFIGHASLYVIASFFFYLVIAENFEYWSVNGYDFIRIINRDDIIFSAIFLIFLFLTILLSVLDAATWKKGQRSPLIKFAPRLGIGLVVSFFLIGILSMPPAKEGARRMQCSNNLKQIALAMHTYHDVYKCLPPAWTVDEDGQPLHSWRVLILPYMEQVKLYEQIRLDEPWDSEHNRQFHDEYISTFYCPTSTGRNGIANYFFPKEKINEKCYYSAVIGLETPFTGSISVSLGDIKDGTANTILIVERLLPVCWMDPNNEITFDTACRGVNSDIRGIGSNHTKGANVALADGSVHYISDTIPPETLRAMLTKSGGESVYIP
;
A
#
# COMPACT_ATOMS: atom_id res chain seq x y z
N MET A 1 -21.36 -22.28 -101.02
CA MET A 1 -21.98 -21.28 -100.12
C MET A 1 -21.77 -21.86 -98.69
N SER A 2 -20.73 -21.48 -98.17
CA SER A 2 -20.49 -20.41 -97.20
C SER A 2 -21.14 -20.67 -95.85
N ALA A 3 -20.38 -20.96 -94.86
CA ALA A 3 -20.11 -20.10 -93.77
C ALA A 3 -19.27 -20.80 -92.73
N ASP A 4 -18.22 -20.16 -92.34
CA ASP A 4 -17.20 -20.52 -91.40
C ASP A 4 -17.76 -20.70 -90.00
N ASN A 5 -17.44 -21.83 -89.38
CA ASN A 5 -17.48 -22.00 -87.92
C ASN A 5 -16.09 -21.66 -87.34
N ILE A 6 -15.95 -20.51 -86.74
CA ILE A 6 -14.81 -20.12 -85.97
C ILE A 6 -15.03 -20.74 -84.58
N GLU A 7 -14.23 -21.79 -84.28
CA GLU A 7 -14.04 -22.32 -82.97
C GLU A 7 -13.30 -21.30 -82.10
N LYS A 8 -14.01 -20.71 -81.15
CA LYS A 8 -13.40 -19.90 -80.08
C LYS A 8 -12.86 -20.86 -79.00
N ASN A 9 -11.56 -21.04 -79.07
CA ASN A 9 -10.83 -21.61 -77.93
C ASN A 9 -11.03 -20.74 -76.69
N GLU A 10 -11.80 -21.20 -75.72
CA GLU A 10 -11.77 -20.74 -74.33
C GLU A 10 -10.40 -21.10 -73.73
N ILE A 11 -9.52 -20.10 -73.68
CA ILE A 11 -8.31 -20.19 -72.85
C ILE A 11 -8.77 -20.18 -71.43
N ASP A 12 -8.68 -21.33 -70.78
CA ASP A 12 -8.89 -21.54 -69.36
C ASP A 12 -7.78 -20.79 -68.57
N ASN A 13 -8.06 -19.57 -68.21
CA ASN A 13 -7.22 -18.75 -67.35
C ASN A 13 -7.38 -19.21 -65.89
N ASN A 14 -6.89 -20.39 -65.57
CA ASN A 14 -6.61 -20.84 -64.24
C ASN A 14 -5.28 -20.26 -63.71
N GLU A 15 -5.14 -18.95 -63.76
CA GLU A 15 -4.19 -18.31 -62.86
C GLU A 15 -4.74 -18.37 -61.43
N PRO A 16 -3.95 -18.85 -60.47
CA PRO A 16 -4.37 -18.77 -59.07
C PRO A 16 -4.50 -17.28 -58.76
N GLN A 17 -5.72 -16.79 -58.66
CA GLN A 17 -6.03 -15.47 -58.16
C GLN A 17 -5.41 -15.40 -56.76
N LEU A 18 -4.20 -14.89 -56.66
CA LEU A 18 -3.62 -14.39 -55.43
C LEU A 18 -4.66 -13.46 -54.83
N GLN A 19 -5.36 -13.98 -53.80
CA GLN A 19 -6.38 -13.24 -53.10
C GLN A 19 -5.71 -11.94 -52.64
N ARG A 20 -5.98 -10.82 -53.29
CA ARG A 20 -5.54 -9.50 -52.86
C ARG A 20 -6.07 -9.35 -51.42
N LEU A 21 -5.21 -9.54 -50.44
CA LEU A 21 -5.48 -9.20 -49.06
C LEU A 21 -6.06 -7.79 -49.05
N ASN A 22 -7.20 -7.61 -48.38
CA ASN A 22 -7.77 -6.29 -48.18
C ASN A 22 -6.84 -5.47 -47.25
N MET A 23 -5.72 -5.03 -47.85
CA MET A 23 -4.63 -4.36 -47.11
C MET A 23 -5.09 -3.05 -46.50
N PHE A 24 -5.96 -2.29 -47.18
CA PHE A 24 -6.39 -0.98 -46.72
C PHE A 24 -7.19 -1.03 -45.42
N PRO A 25 -8.24 -1.84 -45.26
CA PRO A 25 -8.94 -2.01 -44.01
C PRO A 25 -8.05 -2.62 -42.89
N ALA A 26 -7.12 -3.51 -43.24
CA ALA A 26 -6.20 -4.09 -42.31
C ALA A 26 -5.22 -3.04 -41.75
N LEU A 27 -4.67 -2.19 -42.61
CA LEU A 27 -3.81 -1.07 -42.22
C LEU A 27 -4.54 -0.08 -41.31
N LEU A 28 -5.80 0.25 -41.61
CA LEU A 28 -6.61 1.13 -40.77
C LEU A 28 -6.87 0.54 -39.38
N SER A 29 -7.03 -0.78 -39.30
CA SER A 29 -7.17 -1.48 -37.99
C SER A 29 -5.87 -1.52 -37.15
N LEU A 30 -4.73 -1.25 -37.79
CA LEU A 30 -3.45 -1.10 -37.09
C LEU A 30 -3.41 0.18 -36.25
N PHE A 31 -3.94 1.29 -36.78
CA PHE A 31 -3.97 2.59 -36.13
C PHE A 31 -5.14 2.73 -35.16
N CYS A 32 -6.28 2.16 -35.48
CA CYS A 32 -7.47 2.16 -34.63
C CYS A 32 -8.21 0.82 -34.79
N PRO A 33 -8.09 -0.08 -33.79
CA PRO A 33 -8.74 -1.37 -33.79
C PRO A 33 -10.25 -1.25 -34.04
N GLY A 34 -10.72 -1.90 -35.08
CA GLY A 34 -12.13 -1.82 -35.50
C GLY A 34 -12.45 -0.85 -36.65
N LEU A 35 -11.57 0.12 -37.01
CA LEU A 35 -11.82 1.08 -38.07
C LEU A 35 -11.87 0.38 -39.43
N GLY A 36 -11.04 -0.63 -39.67
CA GLY A 36 -11.11 -1.43 -40.88
C GLY A 36 -12.44 -2.15 -41.06
N GLN A 37 -13.01 -2.65 -39.97
CA GLN A 37 -14.32 -3.30 -39.96
C GLN A 37 -15.47 -2.29 -40.22
N LEU A 38 -15.35 -1.06 -39.69
CA LEU A 38 -16.34 -0.01 -39.96
C LEU A 38 -16.43 0.32 -41.45
N ILE A 39 -15.29 0.49 -42.13
CA ILE A 39 -15.23 0.77 -43.56
C ILE A 39 -15.85 -0.36 -44.38
N GLN A 40 -15.75 -1.59 -43.87
CA GLN A 40 -16.40 -2.75 -44.47
C GLN A 40 -17.90 -2.87 -44.13
N GLY A 41 -18.49 -1.90 -43.39
CA GLY A 41 -19.90 -1.88 -43.01
C GLY A 41 -20.26 -2.97 -41.96
N ARG A 42 -19.36 -3.35 -41.09
CA ARG A 42 -19.57 -4.44 -40.12
C ARG A 42 -19.95 -3.92 -38.73
N PRO A 43 -20.97 -4.52 -38.09
CA PRO A 43 -21.42 -4.10 -36.74
C PRO A 43 -20.43 -4.42 -35.61
N VAL A 44 -19.37 -5.22 -35.85
CA VAL A 44 -18.36 -5.62 -34.86
C VAL A 44 -17.44 -4.46 -34.45
N PHE A 45 -17.41 -3.39 -35.21
CA PHE A 45 -16.63 -2.18 -34.98
C PHE A 45 -16.80 -1.62 -33.54
N ILE A 46 -18.05 -1.50 -33.08
CA ILE A 46 -18.34 -0.86 -31.77
C ILE A 46 -17.66 -1.59 -30.60
N GLY A 47 -17.63 -2.93 -30.63
CA GLY A 47 -17.00 -3.72 -29.58
C GLY A 47 -15.49 -3.51 -29.49
N HIS A 48 -14.77 -3.50 -30.63
CA HIS A 48 -13.32 -3.35 -30.65
C HIS A 48 -12.86 -1.92 -30.32
N ALA A 49 -13.55 -0.91 -30.87
CA ALA A 49 -13.24 0.49 -30.60
C ALA A 49 -13.49 0.85 -29.13
N SER A 50 -14.61 0.40 -28.56
CA SER A 50 -14.92 0.61 -27.14
C SER A 50 -13.88 0.00 -26.22
N LEU A 51 -13.43 -1.22 -26.51
CA LEU A 51 -12.38 -1.89 -25.75
C LEU A 51 -11.05 -1.14 -25.77
N TYR A 52 -10.68 -0.60 -26.96
CA TYR A 52 -9.45 0.20 -27.09
C TYR A 52 -9.52 1.51 -26.30
N VAL A 53 -10.64 2.24 -26.40
CA VAL A 53 -10.85 3.49 -25.65
C VAL A 53 -10.82 3.25 -24.15
N ILE A 54 -11.52 2.21 -23.67
CA ILE A 54 -11.55 1.84 -22.26
C ILE A 54 -10.13 1.48 -21.78
N ALA A 55 -9.40 0.64 -22.49
CA ALA A 55 -8.04 0.25 -22.12
C ALA A 55 -7.08 1.45 -22.09
N SER A 56 -7.17 2.36 -23.08
CA SER A 56 -6.36 3.59 -23.15
C SER A 56 -6.69 4.57 -22.01
N PHE A 57 -7.96 4.70 -21.65
CA PHE A 57 -8.41 5.53 -20.53
C PHE A 57 -7.86 5.01 -19.19
N PHE A 58 -7.92 3.70 -18.94
CA PHE A 58 -7.34 3.10 -17.73
C PHE A 58 -5.83 3.24 -17.66
N PHE A 59 -5.13 3.09 -18.79
CA PHE A 59 -3.69 3.33 -18.84
C PHE A 59 -3.34 4.78 -18.50
N TYR A 60 -4.13 5.74 -19.00
CA TYR A 60 -3.99 7.15 -18.66
C TYR A 60 -4.21 7.39 -17.15
N LEU A 61 -5.26 6.81 -16.55
CA LEU A 61 -5.50 6.95 -15.10
C LEU A 61 -4.36 6.39 -14.26
N VAL A 62 -3.83 5.23 -14.61
CA VAL A 62 -2.68 4.63 -13.91
C VAL A 62 -1.43 5.51 -14.00
N ILE A 63 -1.18 6.14 -15.15
CA ILE A 63 -0.07 7.10 -15.31
C ILE A 63 -0.35 8.38 -14.53
N ALA A 64 -1.56 8.94 -14.61
CA ALA A 64 -1.91 10.20 -13.96
C ALA A 64 -1.83 10.12 -12.43
N GLU A 65 -2.36 9.06 -11.81
CA GLU A 65 -2.22 8.83 -10.36
C GLU A 65 -0.77 8.67 -9.92
N ASN A 66 0.05 8.02 -10.74
CA ASN A 66 1.48 7.93 -10.44
C ASN A 66 2.20 9.27 -10.63
N PHE A 67 1.74 10.15 -11.53
CA PHE A 67 2.37 11.44 -11.81
C PHE A 67 2.10 12.48 -10.72
N GLU A 68 0.89 12.53 -10.13
CA GLU A 68 0.61 13.41 -8.98
C GLU A 68 1.43 13.04 -7.74
N TYR A 69 1.69 11.76 -7.51
CA TYR A 69 2.56 11.29 -6.43
C TYR A 69 4.00 11.80 -6.56
N TRP A 70 4.44 12.14 -7.77
CA TRP A 70 5.79 12.66 -8.06
C TRP A 70 5.96 14.14 -7.76
N SER A 71 4.92 14.94 -7.89
CA SER A 71 5.02 16.40 -7.80
C SER A 71 4.98 16.94 -6.36
N VAL A 72 4.46 16.17 -5.41
CA VAL A 72 4.17 16.65 -4.05
C VAL A 72 5.34 16.52 -3.07
N ASN A 73 6.29 15.62 -3.31
CA ASN A 73 7.32 15.29 -2.29
C ASN A 73 8.72 15.87 -2.53
N GLY A 74 8.96 16.65 -3.59
CA GLY A 74 10.17 17.47 -3.76
C GLY A 74 11.54 16.76 -3.73
N TYR A 75 11.57 15.42 -3.65
CA TYR A 75 12.79 14.63 -3.71
C TYR A 75 12.91 13.98 -5.07
N ASP A 76 13.98 14.31 -5.79
CA ASP A 76 14.42 13.63 -7.01
C ASP A 76 14.86 12.19 -6.71
N PHE A 77 13.92 11.36 -6.30
CA PHE A 77 14.18 9.93 -6.15
C PHE A 77 13.98 9.27 -7.51
N ILE A 78 15.06 8.70 -8.05
CA ILE A 78 14.98 7.71 -9.14
C ILE A 78 14.07 6.59 -8.61
N ARG A 79 12.82 6.60 -9.05
CA ARG A 79 11.88 5.53 -8.71
C ARG A 79 12.44 4.23 -9.25
N ILE A 80 12.82 3.34 -8.37
CA ILE A 80 13.01 1.93 -8.74
C ILE A 80 11.63 1.45 -9.19
N ILE A 81 11.46 1.34 -10.52
CA ILE A 81 10.23 0.86 -11.13
C ILE A 81 9.88 -0.46 -10.46
N ASN A 82 8.73 -0.51 -9.83
CA ASN A 82 8.33 -1.68 -9.04
C ASN A 82 8.15 -2.87 -10.01
N ARG A 83 8.63 -4.05 -9.64
CA ARG A 83 8.50 -5.27 -10.45
C ARG A 83 7.04 -5.52 -10.87
N ASP A 84 6.09 -5.19 -9.99
CA ASP A 84 4.67 -5.34 -10.24
C ASP A 84 4.16 -4.34 -11.31
N ASP A 85 4.71 -3.11 -11.36
CA ASP A 85 4.39 -2.10 -12.38
C ASP A 85 4.92 -2.53 -13.75
N ILE A 86 6.10 -3.17 -13.81
CA ILE A 86 6.67 -3.72 -15.06
C ILE A 86 5.80 -4.87 -15.55
N ILE A 87 5.42 -5.79 -14.68
CA ILE A 87 4.58 -6.95 -15.04
C ILE A 87 3.22 -6.46 -15.54
N PHE A 88 2.60 -5.50 -14.86
CA PHE A 88 1.32 -4.93 -15.27
C PHE A 88 1.40 -4.24 -16.63
N SER A 89 2.43 -3.42 -16.84
CA SER A 89 2.67 -2.76 -18.12
C SER A 89 2.94 -3.76 -19.25
N ALA A 90 3.69 -4.82 -18.99
CA ALA A 90 3.96 -5.89 -19.96
C ALA A 90 2.67 -6.65 -20.32
N ILE A 91 1.85 -7.01 -19.36
CA ILE A 91 0.55 -7.67 -19.59
C ILE A 91 -0.37 -6.77 -20.42
N PHE A 92 -0.42 -5.47 -20.11
CA PHE A 92 -1.21 -4.49 -20.88
C PHE A 92 -0.73 -4.38 -22.32
N LEU A 93 0.57 -4.29 -22.56
CA LEU A 93 1.14 -4.23 -23.91
C LEU A 93 0.86 -5.52 -24.72
N ILE A 94 0.95 -6.68 -24.09
CA ILE A 94 0.61 -7.97 -24.71
C ILE A 94 -0.87 -7.99 -25.10
N PHE A 95 -1.75 -7.54 -24.21
CA PHE A 95 -3.19 -7.46 -24.47
C PHE A 95 -3.51 -6.51 -25.62
N LEU A 96 -2.88 -5.33 -25.63
CA LEU A 96 -3.02 -4.35 -26.71
C LEU A 96 -2.55 -4.93 -28.04
N PHE A 97 -1.39 -5.58 -28.04
CA PHE A 97 -0.86 -6.26 -29.24
C PHE A 97 -1.82 -7.34 -29.77
N LEU A 98 -2.35 -8.19 -28.89
CA LEU A 98 -3.30 -9.25 -29.27
C LEU A 98 -4.60 -8.68 -29.84
N THR A 99 -5.15 -7.58 -29.28
CA THR A 99 -6.36 -6.95 -29.80
C THR A 99 -6.14 -6.33 -31.17
N ILE A 100 -4.99 -5.68 -31.39
CA ILE A 100 -4.59 -5.13 -32.69
C ILE A 100 -4.42 -6.28 -33.71
N LEU A 101 -3.68 -7.32 -33.33
CA LEU A 101 -3.42 -8.46 -34.21
C LEU A 101 -4.72 -9.16 -34.65
N LEU A 102 -5.63 -9.43 -33.71
CA LEU A 102 -6.94 -10.03 -34.01
C LEU A 102 -7.78 -9.13 -34.93
N SER A 103 -7.75 -7.81 -34.70
CA SER A 103 -8.46 -6.85 -35.55
C SER A 103 -7.90 -6.79 -36.98
N VAL A 104 -6.57 -6.83 -37.12
CA VAL A 104 -5.90 -6.85 -38.44
C VAL A 104 -6.19 -8.15 -39.17
N LEU A 105 -6.08 -9.31 -38.49
CA LEU A 105 -6.36 -10.62 -39.09
C LEU A 105 -7.82 -10.73 -39.52
N ASP A 106 -8.79 -10.26 -38.72
CA ASP A 106 -10.20 -10.25 -39.09
C ASP A 106 -10.47 -9.36 -40.31
N ALA A 107 -9.88 -8.17 -40.36
CA ALA A 107 -10.02 -7.27 -41.49
C ALA A 107 -9.36 -7.82 -42.79
N ALA A 108 -8.18 -8.48 -42.65
CA ALA A 108 -7.46 -9.04 -43.80
C ALA A 108 -8.11 -10.27 -44.39
N THR A 109 -8.71 -11.14 -43.56
CA THR A 109 -9.25 -12.43 -43.96
C THR A 109 -10.75 -12.42 -44.32
N TRP A 110 -11.42 -11.26 -44.14
CA TRP A 110 -12.86 -11.16 -44.36
C TRP A 110 -13.24 -11.35 -45.83
N LYS A 111 -14.10 -12.34 -46.10
CA LYS A 111 -14.80 -12.51 -47.38
C LYS A 111 -16.30 -12.29 -47.18
N LYS A 112 -16.92 -11.51 -48.07
CA LYS A 112 -18.36 -11.19 -48.04
C LYS A 112 -19.18 -12.51 -48.07
N GLY A 113 -19.94 -12.77 -47.00
CA GLY A 113 -20.80 -13.94 -46.87
C GLY A 113 -20.23 -15.14 -46.13
N GLN A 114 -18.93 -15.17 -45.79
CA GLN A 114 -18.32 -16.25 -44.96
C GLN A 114 -17.94 -15.76 -43.57
N ARG A 115 -18.55 -16.29 -42.50
CA ARG A 115 -18.11 -16.09 -41.13
C ARG A 115 -17.16 -17.22 -40.75
N SER A 116 -15.90 -16.90 -40.45
CA SER A 116 -14.99 -17.92 -39.92
C SER A 116 -15.47 -18.42 -38.54
N PRO A 117 -15.28 -19.70 -38.20
CA PRO A 117 -15.67 -20.25 -36.90
C PRO A 117 -15.02 -19.53 -35.74
N LEU A 118 -13.80 -18.98 -35.90
CA LEU A 118 -13.08 -18.20 -34.92
C LEU A 118 -13.83 -16.92 -34.50
N ILE A 119 -14.59 -16.29 -35.41
CA ILE A 119 -15.35 -15.04 -35.13
C ILE A 119 -16.51 -15.32 -34.14
N LYS A 120 -17.04 -16.52 -34.04
CA LYS A 120 -18.10 -16.85 -33.07
C LYS A 120 -17.60 -16.87 -31.62
N PHE A 121 -16.31 -17.17 -31.41
CA PHE A 121 -15.70 -17.24 -30.09
C PHE A 121 -14.96 -15.96 -29.68
N ALA A 122 -14.49 -15.16 -30.65
CA ALA A 122 -13.72 -13.94 -30.40
C ALA A 122 -14.38 -12.95 -29.43
N PRO A 123 -15.69 -12.61 -29.52
CA PRO A 123 -16.31 -11.67 -28.58
C PRO A 123 -16.41 -12.23 -27.16
N ARG A 124 -16.62 -13.55 -26.98
CA ARG A 124 -16.68 -14.18 -25.65
C ARG A 124 -15.31 -14.25 -24.99
N LEU A 125 -14.27 -14.57 -25.76
CA LEU A 125 -12.88 -14.54 -25.31
C LEU A 125 -12.44 -13.11 -24.94
N GLY A 126 -12.81 -12.12 -25.80
CA GLY A 126 -12.53 -10.71 -25.55
C GLY A 126 -13.16 -10.20 -24.26
N ILE A 127 -14.44 -10.51 -24.01
CA ILE A 127 -15.12 -10.11 -22.77
C ILE A 127 -14.45 -10.79 -21.55
N GLY A 128 -14.14 -12.07 -21.63
CA GLY A 128 -13.46 -12.80 -20.54
C GLY A 128 -12.09 -12.20 -20.21
N LEU A 129 -11.29 -11.87 -21.21
CA LEU A 129 -9.99 -11.22 -21.04
C LEU A 129 -10.12 -9.81 -20.45
N VAL A 130 -11.12 -9.03 -20.88
CA VAL A 130 -11.38 -7.68 -20.34
C VAL A 130 -11.80 -7.76 -18.87
N VAL A 131 -12.73 -8.65 -18.53
CA VAL A 131 -13.15 -8.86 -17.14
C VAL A 131 -11.98 -9.30 -16.26
N SER A 132 -11.15 -10.23 -16.74
CA SER A 132 -9.96 -10.68 -16.01
C SER A 132 -8.94 -9.55 -15.84
N PHE A 133 -8.72 -8.74 -16.87
CA PHE A 133 -7.83 -7.58 -16.81
C PHE A 133 -8.34 -6.52 -15.81
N PHE A 134 -9.65 -6.26 -15.81
CA PHE A 134 -10.30 -5.37 -14.85
C PHE A 134 -10.14 -5.88 -13.41
N LEU A 135 -10.38 -7.16 -13.18
CA LEU A 135 -10.23 -7.77 -11.85
C LEU A 135 -8.76 -7.72 -11.38
N ILE A 136 -7.81 -8.04 -12.26
CA ILE A 136 -6.38 -7.93 -11.96
C ILE A 136 -5.98 -6.48 -11.70
N GLY A 137 -6.49 -5.52 -12.49
CA GLY A 137 -6.25 -4.09 -12.31
C GLY A 137 -6.75 -3.58 -10.95
N ILE A 138 -7.97 -3.92 -10.56
CA ILE A 138 -8.54 -3.55 -9.26
C ILE A 138 -7.72 -4.15 -8.11
N LEU A 139 -7.34 -5.42 -8.21
CA LEU A 139 -6.51 -6.11 -7.20
C LEU A 139 -5.07 -5.58 -7.13
N SER A 140 -4.60 -4.92 -8.19
CA SER A 140 -3.23 -4.39 -8.29
C SER A 140 -3.13 -2.91 -7.92
N MET A 141 -4.25 -2.22 -7.67
CA MET A 141 -4.25 -0.78 -7.38
C MET A 141 -3.42 -0.44 -6.13
N PRO A 142 -2.36 0.38 -6.24
CA PRO A 142 -1.52 0.80 -5.13
C PRO A 142 -2.29 1.43 -3.96
N PRO A 143 -3.31 2.30 -4.19
CA PRO A 143 -4.09 2.89 -3.11
C PRO A 143 -4.85 1.87 -2.25
N ALA A 144 -5.41 0.82 -2.86
CA ALA A 144 -6.13 -0.22 -2.12
C ALA A 144 -5.18 -1.04 -1.21
N LYS A 145 -3.98 -1.34 -1.69
CA LYS A 145 -2.95 -2.02 -0.89
C LYS A 145 -2.47 -1.15 0.26
N GLU A 146 -2.30 0.15 0.04
CA GLU A 146 -1.89 1.07 1.09
C GLU A 146 -3.00 1.29 2.13
N GLY A 147 -4.26 1.40 1.70
CA GLY A 147 -5.40 1.41 2.60
C GLY A 147 -5.45 0.19 3.52
N ALA A 148 -5.22 -1.02 2.97
CA ALA A 148 -5.15 -2.26 3.74
C ALA A 148 -3.99 -2.27 4.75
N ARG A 149 -2.80 -1.80 4.37
CA ARG A 149 -1.65 -1.67 5.27
C ARG A 149 -1.90 -0.67 6.40
N ARG A 150 -2.49 0.48 6.09
CA ARG A 150 -2.88 1.47 7.10
C ARG A 150 -3.89 0.91 8.08
N MET A 151 -4.88 0.15 7.60
CA MET A 151 -5.83 -0.55 8.47
C MET A 151 -5.13 -1.58 9.37
N GLN A 152 -4.13 -2.30 8.86
CA GLN A 152 -3.34 -3.23 9.68
C GLN A 152 -2.56 -2.50 10.77
N CYS A 153 -1.89 -1.37 10.45
CA CYS A 153 -1.20 -0.56 11.46
C CYS A 153 -2.18 0.01 12.50
N SER A 154 -3.37 0.45 12.08
CA SER A 154 -4.43 0.87 12.99
C SER A 154 -4.89 -0.28 13.91
N ASN A 155 -5.04 -1.49 13.40
CA ASN A 155 -5.39 -2.67 14.20
C ASN A 155 -4.28 -3.05 15.18
N ASN A 156 -3.01 -2.92 14.80
CA ASN A 156 -1.87 -3.12 15.70
C ASN A 156 -1.93 -2.14 16.87
N LEU A 157 -2.16 -0.85 16.60
CA LEU A 157 -2.33 0.17 17.66
C LEU A 157 -3.50 -0.13 18.58
N LYS A 158 -4.63 -0.63 18.05
CA LYS A 158 -5.76 -1.07 18.88
C LYS A 158 -5.39 -2.23 19.81
N GLN A 159 -4.61 -3.20 19.31
CA GLN A 159 -4.14 -4.31 20.15
C GLN A 159 -3.17 -3.84 21.24
N ILE A 160 -2.25 -2.92 20.90
CA ILE A 160 -1.33 -2.31 21.87
C ILE A 160 -2.13 -1.53 22.93
N ALA A 161 -3.07 -0.68 22.53
CA ALA A 161 -3.91 0.07 23.46
C ALA A 161 -4.75 -0.85 24.36
N LEU A 162 -5.34 -1.91 23.81
CA LEU A 162 -6.07 -2.92 24.57
C LEU A 162 -5.16 -3.61 25.61
N ALA A 163 -3.94 -3.96 25.24
CA ALA A 163 -2.96 -4.55 26.16
C ALA A 163 -2.59 -3.58 27.31
N MET A 164 -2.47 -2.28 27.00
CA MET A 164 -2.24 -1.24 28.03
C MET A 164 -3.43 -1.08 28.97
N HIS A 165 -4.66 -1.11 28.45
CA HIS A 165 -5.86 -1.11 29.29
C HIS A 165 -5.94 -2.35 30.16
N THR A 166 -5.63 -3.54 29.62
CA THR A 166 -5.61 -4.78 30.39
C THR A 166 -4.53 -4.72 31.49
N TYR A 167 -3.35 -4.18 31.20
CA TYR A 167 -2.34 -3.88 32.19
C TYR A 167 -2.89 -2.94 33.29
N HIS A 168 -3.55 -1.85 32.87
CA HIS A 168 -4.16 -0.90 33.81
C HIS A 168 -5.23 -1.54 34.70
N ASP A 169 -6.02 -2.47 34.16
CA ASP A 169 -7.04 -3.18 34.96
C ASP A 169 -6.41 -4.01 36.07
N VAL A 170 -5.21 -4.57 35.84
CA VAL A 170 -4.47 -5.36 36.83
C VAL A 170 -3.74 -4.46 37.84
N TYR A 171 -2.94 -3.48 37.36
CA TYR A 171 -2.03 -2.69 38.18
C TYR A 171 -2.59 -1.33 38.60
N LYS A 172 -3.80 -0.92 38.09
CA LYS A 172 -4.47 0.36 38.35
C LYS A 172 -3.71 1.59 37.85
N CYS A 173 -2.72 1.37 37.01
CA CYS A 173 -1.95 2.40 36.32
C CYS A 173 -1.50 1.90 34.94
N LEU A 174 -1.19 2.79 34.04
CA LEU A 174 -0.51 2.46 32.77
C LEU A 174 0.91 1.95 33.04
N PRO A 175 1.49 1.14 32.17
CA PRO A 175 2.88 0.76 32.30
C PRO A 175 3.77 2.03 32.28
N PRO A 176 4.85 2.12 33.07
CA PRO A 176 5.81 3.20 32.94
C PRO A 176 6.48 3.11 31.55
N ALA A 177 7.06 4.21 31.06
CA ALA A 177 7.80 4.17 29.80
C ALA A 177 8.94 3.15 29.84
N TRP A 178 9.56 2.99 31.02
CA TRP A 178 10.54 1.96 31.34
C TRP A 178 10.55 1.63 32.84
N THR A 179 10.99 0.41 33.16
CA THR A 179 11.33 0.02 34.53
C THR A 179 12.77 0.44 34.85
N VAL A 180 13.11 0.53 36.13
CA VAL A 180 14.45 0.88 36.60
C VAL A 180 14.93 -0.13 37.67
N ASP A 181 16.24 -0.24 37.79
CA ASP A 181 16.87 -0.95 38.92
C ASP A 181 16.95 -0.10 40.22
N GLU A 182 17.62 -0.61 41.25
CA GLU A 182 17.80 0.09 42.51
C GLU A 182 18.64 1.38 42.38
N ASP A 183 19.49 1.45 41.35
CA ASP A 183 20.35 2.60 41.07
C ASP A 183 19.65 3.61 40.10
N GLY A 184 18.41 3.33 39.70
CA GLY A 184 17.64 4.16 38.79
C GLY A 184 17.99 3.99 37.29
N GLN A 185 18.77 2.94 36.95
CA GLN A 185 19.11 2.67 35.56
C GLN A 185 17.95 1.97 34.84
N PRO A 186 17.65 2.33 33.56
CA PRO A 186 16.56 1.72 32.80
C PRO A 186 16.78 0.22 32.55
N LEU A 187 15.79 -0.61 32.90
CA LEU A 187 15.83 -2.06 32.68
C LEU A 187 15.05 -2.47 31.43
N HIS A 188 13.74 -2.21 31.34
CA HIS A 188 12.88 -2.69 30.28
C HIS A 188 11.89 -1.62 29.81
N SER A 189 11.60 -1.59 28.52
CA SER A 189 10.59 -0.71 27.94
C SER A 189 9.17 -1.17 28.31
N TRP A 190 8.19 -0.26 28.25
CA TRP A 190 6.76 -0.56 28.41
C TRP A 190 6.28 -1.72 27.52
N ARG A 191 6.92 -1.95 26.36
CA ARG A 191 6.57 -3.01 25.42
C ARG A 191 6.76 -4.40 26.02
N VAL A 192 7.78 -4.57 26.84
CA VAL A 192 8.02 -5.83 27.58
C VAL A 192 6.88 -6.08 28.56
N LEU A 193 6.44 -5.05 29.30
CA LEU A 193 5.42 -5.18 30.33
C LEU A 193 4.04 -5.55 29.80
N ILE A 194 3.73 -5.23 28.55
CA ILE A 194 2.44 -5.55 27.94
C ILE A 194 2.42 -6.90 27.20
N LEU A 195 3.54 -7.58 27.04
CA LEU A 195 3.62 -8.87 26.33
C LEU A 195 2.62 -9.92 26.83
N PRO A 196 2.39 -10.09 28.16
CA PRO A 196 1.42 -11.07 28.66
C PRO A 196 0.00 -10.81 28.15
N TYR A 197 -0.34 -9.55 27.84
CA TYR A 197 -1.65 -9.11 27.38
C TYR A 197 -1.76 -9.05 25.84
N MET A 198 -0.70 -9.49 25.12
CA MET A 198 -0.59 -9.54 23.66
C MET A 198 -0.36 -10.98 23.16
N GLU A 199 -0.83 -11.99 23.92
CA GLU A 199 -0.63 -13.42 23.61
C GLU A 199 0.86 -13.84 23.56
N GLN A 200 1.77 -13.06 24.16
CA GLN A 200 3.22 -13.31 24.23
C GLN A 200 3.70 -13.76 25.61
N VAL A 201 2.87 -14.47 26.37
CA VAL A 201 3.16 -14.93 27.74
C VAL A 201 4.45 -15.77 27.75
N LYS A 202 4.62 -16.71 26.81
CA LYS A 202 5.79 -17.58 26.74
C LYS A 202 7.10 -16.81 26.53
N LEU A 203 7.06 -15.73 25.74
CA LEU A 203 8.22 -14.87 25.54
C LEU A 203 8.52 -14.06 26.79
N TYR A 204 7.49 -13.51 27.43
CA TYR A 204 7.62 -12.75 28.68
C TYR A 204 8.25 -13.58 29.80
N GLU A 205 7.84 -14.83 29.99
CA GLU A 205 8.35 -15.75 31.00
C GLU A 205 9.84 -16.11 30.82
N GLN A 206 10.39 -15.92 29.63
CA GLN A 206 11.79 -16.19 29.32
C GLN A 206 12.68 -14.97 29.57
N ILE A 207 12.12 -13.76 29.65
CA ILE A 207 12.85 -12.52 29.89
C ILE A 207 13.16 -12.42 31.39
N ARG A 208 14.41 -12.12 31.73
CA ARG A 208 14.80 -11.81 33.09
C ARG A 208 14.57 -10.33 33.37
N LEU A 209 13.51 -10.05 34.12
CA LEU A 209 13.09 -8.67 34.40
C LEU A 209 14.00 -7.96 35.42
N ASP A 210 14.80 -8.70 36.14
CA ASP A 210 15.81 -8.22 37.11
C ASP A 210 17.16 -7.89 36.46
N GLU A 211 17.34 -8.26 35.19
CA GLU A 211 18.51 -7.92 34.39
C GLU A 211 18.19 -6.81 33.37
N PRO A 212 19.16 -5.97 32.96
CA PRO A 212 18.96 -5.01 31.87
C PRO A 212 18.48 -5.66 30.58
N TRP A 213 17.74 -4.91 29.76
CA TRP A 213 17.24 -5.36 28.47
C TRP A 213 18.35 -5.88 27.56
N ASP A 214 19.56 -5.34 27.66
CA ASP A 214 20.71 -5.67 26.82
C ASP A 214 21.73 -6.60 27.57
N SER A 215 21.35 -7.25 28.70
CA SER A 215 22.13 -8.28 29.32
C SER A 215 22.43 -9.43 28.34
N GLU A 216 23.44 -10.24 28.65
CA GLU A 216 23.80 -11.40 27.82
C GLU A 216 22.59 -12.34 27.61
N HIS A 217 21.79 -12.53 28.65
CA HIS A 217 20.59 -13.36 28.59
C HIS A 217 19.48 -12.69 27.78
N ASN A 218 19.13 -11.44 28.06
CA ASN A 218 17.98 -10.78 27.44
C ASN A 218 18.24 -10.40 25.98
N ARG A 219 19.50 -10.21 25.60
CA ARG A 219 19.91 -9.84 24.21
C ARG A 219 19.48 -10.87 23.17
N GLN A 220 19.33 -12.15 23.55
CA GLN A 220 18.87 -13.19 22.60
C GLN A 220 17.45 -12.96 22.07
N PHE A 221 16.63 -12.17 22.78
CA PHE A 221 15.24 -11.88 22.40
C PHE A 221 15.08 -10.58 21.60
N HIS A 222 16.16 -9.83 21.36
CA HIS A 222 16.07 -8.56 20.64
C HIS A 222 15.53 -8.70 19.23
N ASP A 223 15.76 -9.83 18.60
CA ASP A 223 15.43 -10.13 17.21
C ASP A 223 14.13 -10.96 17.10
N GLU A 224 13.39 -11.13 18.20
CA GLU A 224 12.08 -11.80 18.18
C GLU A 224 11.04 -10.97 17.41
N TYR A 225 10.35 -11.65 16.51
CA TYR A 225 9.30 -11.03 15.67
C TYR A 225 7.97 -11.00 16.39
N ILE A 226 7.53 -9.81 16.76
CA ILE A 226 6.20 -9.56 17.32
C ILE A 226 5.36 -8.83 16.28
N SER A 227 4.43 -9.55 15.64
CA SER A 227 3.65 -9.06 14.51
C SER A 227 2.91 -7.75 14.78
N THR A 228 2.46 -7.55 16.03
CA THR A 228 1.75 -6.34 16.46
C THR A 228 2.66 -5.11 16.51
N PHE A 229 3.98 -5.27 16.66
CA PHE A 229 4.94 -4.16 16.64
C PHE A 229 5.42 -3.79 15.24
N TYR A 230 5.04 -4.59 14.25
CA TYR A 230 5.46 -4.44 12.87
C TYR A 230 4.51 -3.57 12.05
N CYS A 231 5.07 -2.64 11.26
CA CYS A 231 4.29 -1.86 10.30
C CYS A 231 4.59 -2.28 8.84
N PRO A 232 3.63 -2.86 8.11
CA PRO A 232 3.86 -3.38 6.77
C PRO A 232 4.17 -2.31 5.72
N THR A 233 3.83 -1.06 5.97
CA THR A 233 4.17 0.06 5.08
C THR A 233 5.62 0.49 5.27
N SER A 234 6.09 0.54 6.51
CA SER A 234 7.46 0.97 6.82
C SER A 234 8.53 -0.02 6.36
N THR A 235 8.17 -1.28 6.21
CA THR A 235 9.06 -2.35 5.74
C THR A 235 8.88 -2.68 4.27
N GLY A 236 7.87 -2.06 3.62
CA GLY A 236 7.70 -2.17 2.17
C GLY A 236 8.92 -1.65 1.40
N ARG A 237 9.00 -1.94 0.08
CA ARG A 237 10.14 -1.57 -0.79
C ARG A 237 10.51 -0.08 -0.72
N ASN A 238 9.58 0.78 -0.38
CA ASN A 238 9.74 2.23 -0.28
C ASN A 238 9.85 2.70 1.18
N GLY A 239 9.89 1.77 2.14
CA GLY A 239 9.99 2.11 3.56
C GLY A 239 11.35 2.72 3.87
N ILE A 240 11.34 3.82 4.63
CA ILE A 240 12.55 4.56 5.01
C ILE A 240 13.52 3.68 5.81
N ALA A 241 12.99 2.71 6.55
CA ALA A 241 13.78 1.74 7.32
C ALA A 241 14.77 0.94 6.45
N ASN A 242 14.44 0.68 5.17
CA ASN A 242 15.31 -0.04 4.24
C ASN A 242 16.64 0.65 3.95
N TYR A 243 16.75 1.96 4.23
CA TYR A 243 17.99 2.73 4.05
C TYR A 243 18.91 2.66 5.26
N PHE A 244 18.34 2.41 6.46
CA PHE A 244 19.08 2.47 7.72
C PHE A 244 19.37 1.08 8.29
N PHE A 245 18.59 0.05 7.92
CA PHE A 245 18.73 -1.30 8.47
C PHE A 245 18.88 -2.34 7.36
N PRO A 246 19.68 -3.41 7.59
CA PRO A 246 19.68 -4.60 6.74
C PRO A 246 18.26 -5.19 6.67
N LYS A 247 17.88 -5.70 5.49
CA LYS A 247 16.52 -6.25 5.27
C LYS A 247 16.16 -7.37 6.25
N GLU A 248 17.16 -8.17 6.62
CA GLU A 248 17.02 -9.29 7.55
C GLU A 248 16.60 -8.83 8.95
N LYS A 249 16.93 -7.58 9.34
CA LYS A 249 16.67 -7.03 10.67
C LYS A 249 15.51 -6.05 10.78
N ILE A 250 14.86 -5.73 9.68
CA ILE A 250 13.76 -4.76 9.66
C ILE A 250 12.49 -5.33 10.32
N ASN A 251 12.26 -6.62 10.16
CA ASN A 251 11.08 -7.31 10.69
C ASN A 251 11.10 -7.49 12.21
N GLU A 252 12.26 -7.27 12.83
CA GLU A 252 12.51 -7.47 14.25
C GLU A 252 12.36 -6.17 15.04
N LYS A 253 11.87 -5.13 14.42
CA LYS A 253 11.83 -3.77 14.97
C LYS A 253 10.42 -3.29 15.24
N CYS A 254 10.25 -2.50 16.31
CA CYS A 254 8.99 -1.87 16.67
C CYS A 254 8.83 -0.51 16.00
N TYR A 255 7.65 -0.27 15.40
CA TYR A 255 7.27 0.96 14.71
C TYR A 255 6.30 1.82 15.54
N TYR A 256 6.13 1.50 16.82
CA TYR A 256 5.23 2.21 17.73
C TYR A 256 5.99 2.69 18.94
N SER A 257 5.75 3.95 19.37
CA SER A 257 6.39 4.57 20.50
C SER A 257 5.40 5.27 21.41
N ALA A 258 5.76 5.36 22.68
CA ALA A 258 5.20 6.36 23.58
C ALA A 258 5.85 7.72 23.32
N VAL A 259 5.17 8.80 23.72
CA VAL A 259 5.78 10.13 23.83
C VAL A 259 6.08 10.40 25.30
N ILE A 260 7.35 10.67 25.59
CA ILE A 260 7.82 10.83 26.98
C ILE A 260 8.01 12.30 27.34
N GLY A 261 7.54 12.67 28.51
CA GLY A 261 7.67 14.02 29.06
C GLY A 261 6.91 14.16 30.39
N LEU A 262 7.19 15.18 31.18
CA LEU A 262 6.54 15.37 32.49
C LEU A 262 5.02 15.59 32.36
N GLU A 263 4.60 16.24 31.27
CA GLU A 263 3.20 16.56 31.00
C GLU A 263 2.47 15.50 30.18
N THR A 264 3.18 14.45 29.70
CA THR A 264 2.59 13.38 28.88
C THR A 264 2.07 12.23 29.74
N PRO A 265 1.29 11.27 29.19
CA PRO A 265 0.92 10.04 29.90
C PRO A 265 2.12 9.16 30.30
N PHE A 266 3.27 9.32 29.63
CA PHE A 266 4.49 8.57 29.94
C PHE A 266 5.56 9.50 30.52
N THR A 267 5.68 9.53 31.84
CA THR A 267 6.61 10.40 32.57
C THR A 267 7.97 9.77 32.86
N GLY A 268 8.36 8.71 32.15
CA GLY A 268 9.57 7.95 32.38
C GLY A 268 9.31 6.67 33.21
N SER A 269 10.01 6.48 34.32
CA SER A 269 9.84 5.32 35.18
C SER A 269 8.62 5.40 36.11
N ILE A 270 7.90 6.52 36.13
CA ILE A 270 6.72 6.70 36.97
C ILE A 270 5.46 6.37 36.19
N SER A 271 4.65 5.48 36.72
CA SER A 271 3.37 5.09 36.15
C SER A 271 2.30 6.16 36.37
N VAL A 272 1.46 6.36 35.36
CA VAL A 272 0.33 7.30 35.39
C VAL A 272 -0.98 6.52 35.32
N SER A 273 -1.99 6.90 36.12
CA SER A 273 -3.33 6.31 35.99
C SER A 273 -4.12 6.99 34.90
N LEU A 274 -5.07 6.28 34.27
CA LEU A 274 -6.03 6.90 33.34
C LEU A 274 -6.82 8.04 33.99
N GLY A 275 -7.05 7.97 35.31
CA GLY A 275 -7.68 9.03 36.10
C GLY A 275 -6.85 10.32 36.23
N ASP A 276 -5.53 10.29 35.94
CA ASP A 276 -4.64 11.46 35.97
C ASP A 276 -4.65 12.21 34.63
N ILE A 277 -5.28 11.67 33.59
CA ILE A 277 -5.44 12.31 32.28
C ILE A 277 -6.65 13.25 32.32
N LYS A 278 -6.43 14.50 32.73
CA LYS A 278 -7.48 15.49 32.99
C LYS A 278 -8.03 16.10 31.70
N ASP A 279 -7.26 16.13 30.61
CA ASP A 279 -7.68 16.64 29.29
C ASP A 279 -8.66 15.69 28.60
N GLY A 280 -8.89 14.51 29.20
CA GLY A 280 -9.77 13.47 28.73
C GLY A 280 -9.04 12.40 27.94
N THR A 281 -9.37 11.13 28.24
CA THR A 281 -8.72 9.97 27.59
C THR A 281 -8.97 9.91 26.09
N ALA A 282 -10.10 10.44 25.61
CA ALA A 282 -10.44 10.51 24.19
C ALA A 282 -9.73 11.66 23.43
N ASN A 283 -8.99 12.51 24.13
CA ASN A 283 -8.29 13.67 23.55
C ASN A 283 -6.75 13.56 23.68
N THR A 284 -6.25 12.61 24.47
CA THR A 284 -4.83 12.49 24.80
C THR A 284 -4.21 11.31 24.09
N ILE A 285 -3.14 11.55 23.35
CA ILE A 285 -2.36 10.53 22.65
C ILE A 285 -1.61 9.65 23.65
N LEU A 286 -1.75 8.33 23.49
CA LEU A 286 -1.05 7.33 24.27
C LEU A 286 0.13 6.75 23.49
N ILE A 287 -0.10 6.20 22.29
CA ILE A 287 0.91 5.58 21.44
C ILE A 287 0.83 6.14 20.02
N VAL A 288 1.98 6.31 19.40
CA VAL A 288 2.13 6.86 18.06
C VAL A 288 2.91 5.93 17.13
N GLU A 289 2.68 6.05 15.83
CA GLU A 289 3.59 5.51 14.82
C GLU A 289 4.88 6.32 14.75
N ARG A 290 5.98 5.65 14.39
CA ARG A 290 7.29 6.26 14.12
C ARG A 290 7.89 5.79 12.81
N LEU A 291 8.67 6.67 12.16
CA LEU A 291 9.34 6.37 10.88
C LEU A 291 10.52 5.40 11.06
N LEU A 292 11.41 5.71 12.03
CA LEU A 292 12.54 4.85 12.35
C LEU A 292 12.14 3.82 13.41
N PRO A 293 12.26 2.53 13.09
CA PRO A 293 11.98 1.49 14.08
C PRO A 293 13.05 1.40 15.14
N VAL A 294 12.69 0.84 16.31
CA VAL A 294 13.58 0.61 17.44
C VAL A 294 13.52 -0.84 17.87
N CYS A 295 14.55 -1.30 18.62
CA CYS A 295 14.45 -2.55 19.34
C CYS A 295 13.30 -2.45 20.35
N TRP A 296 12.40 -3.42 20.32
CA TRP A 296 11.19 -3.38 21.16
C TRP A 296 11.48 -3.49 22.65
N MET A 297 12.63 -4.06 23.04
CA MET A 297 13.07 -4.14 24.43
C MET A 297 13.75 -2.86 24.94
N ASP A 298 14.28 -2.02 24.03
CA ASP A 298 15.09 -0.87 24.40
C ASP A 298 14.26 0.24 25.06
N PRO A 299 14.55 0.61 26.32
CA PRO A 299 13.86 1.66 27.04
C PRO A 299 14.28 3.09 26.64
N ASN A 300 15.40 3.25 25.92
CA ASN A 300 16.04 4.56 25.72
C ASN A 300 15.60 5.26 24.43
N ASN A 301 14.78 4.63 23.60
CA ASN A 301 14.44 5.12 22.27
C ASN A 301 12.98 5.58 22.11
N GLU A 302 12.35 6.07 23.20
CA GLU A 302 11.03 6.70 23.12
C GLU A 302 11.13 8.10 22.51
N ILE A 303 10.01 8.60 21.98
CA ILE A 303 9.93 9.94 21.37
C ILE A 303 9.80 10.96 22.50
N THR A 304 10.71 11.94 22.55
CA THR A 304 10.58 13.04 23.54
C THR A 304 9.45 14.00 23.13
N PHE A 305 8.81 14.63 24.13
CA PHE A 305 7.76 15.63 23.93
C PHE A 305 8.19 16.72 22.94
N ASP A 306 9.40 17.27 23.08
CA ASP A 306 9.91 18.31 22.18
C ASP A 306 10.05 17.83 20.72
N THR A 307 10.46 16.58 20.53
CA THR A 307 10.56 16.00 19.20
C THR A 307 9.18 15.74 18.61
N ALA A 308 8.23 15.25 19.42
CA ALA A 308 6.84 15.03 19.01
C ALA A 308 6.15 16.33 18.58
N CYS A 309 6.40 17.43 19.30
CA CYS A 309 5.82 18.75 18.99
C CYS A 309 6.31 19.37 17.68
N ARG A 310 7.34 18.81 17.03
CA ARG A 310 7.80 19.30 15.72
C ARG A 310 6.82 19.02 14.58
N GLY A 311 5.86 18.14 14.81
CA GLY A 311 4.83 17.79 13.83
C GLY A 311 4.95 16.36 13.31
N VAL A 312 3.87 15.88 12.69
CA VAL A 312 3.82 14.55 12.07
C VAL A 312 4.66 14.55 10.80
N ASN A 313 5.51 13.54 10.62
CA ASN A 313 6.46 13.39 9.51
C ASN A 313 7.49 14.54 9.38
N SER A 314 7.61 15.42 10.37
CA SER A 314 8.53 16.55 10.35
C SER A 314 9.94 16.21 10.86
N ASP A 315 10.07 15.18 11.67
CA ASP A 315 11.33 14.67 12.20
C ASP A 315 11.36 13.14 12.07
N ILE A 316 12.46 12.61 11.55
CA ILE A 316 12.61 11.15 11.34
C ILE A 316 12.57 10.36 12.66
N ARG A 317 12.91 10.99 13.80
CA ARG A 317 12.85 10.40 15.14
C ARG A 317 11.56 10.71 15.89
N GLY A 318 10.68 11.52 15.28
CA GLY A 318 9.42 11.96 15.84
C GLY A 318 8.25 11.08 15.48
N ILE A 319 7.06 11.63 15.65
CA ILE A 319 5.80 11.03 15.19
C ILE A 319 5.81 10.99 13.68
N GLY A 320 5.54 9.83 13.10
CA GLY A 320 5.50 9.72 11.65
C GLY A 320 5.28 8.31 11.15
N SER A 321 4.95 8.20 9.87
CA SER A 321 4.79 6.91 9.20
C SER A 321 5.10 7.04 7.72
N ASN A 322 5.27 5.89 7.05
CA ASN A 322 5.34 5.84 5.59
C ASN A 322 3.94 5.82 4.92
N HIS A 323 2.88 6.05 5.70
CA HIS A 323 1.53 6.28 5.18
C HIS A 323 1.44 7.66 4.54
N THR A 324 0.60 7.79 3.51
CA THR A 324 0.46 9.05 2.76
C THR A 324 -0.14 10.14 3.64
N LYS A 325 0.59 11.25 3.86
CA LYS A 325 0.12 12.49 4.50
C LYS A 325 -0.30 12.38 5.98
N GLY A 326 0.30 11.48 6.76
CA GLY A 326 -0.01 11.42 8.18
C GLY A 326 0.48 10.15 8.87
N ALA A 327 0.01 9.92 10.10
CA ALA A 327 0.34 8.76 10.93
C ALA A 327 -0.86 8.34 11.77
N ASN A 328 -0.95 7.04 12.12
CA ASN A 328 -1.93 6.57 13.09
C ASN A 328 -1.41 6.82 14.51
N VAL A 329 -2.33 7.17 15.40
CA VAL A 329 -2.10 7.32 16.83
C VAL A 329 -3.19 6.61 17.61
N ALA A 330 -2.86 6.02 18.75
CA ALA A 330 -3.82 5.52 19.71
C ALA A 330 -4.01 6.55 20.82
N LEU A 331 -5.25 6.84 21.17
CA LEU A 331 -5.62 7.71 22.27
C LEU A 331 -5.70 6.89 23.58
N ALA A 332 -5.72 7.59 24.69
CA ALA A 332 -5.76 6.97 26.02
C ALA A 332 -7.08 6.25 26.32
N ASP A 333 -8.16 6.45 25.55
CA ASP A 333 -9.39 5.68 25.60
C ASP A 333 -9.35 4.37 24.78
N GLY A 334 -8.24 4.11 24.07
CA GLY A 334 -8.06 2.96 23.17
C GLY A 334 -8.54 3.18 21.74
N SER A 335 -9.15 4.32 21.42
CA SER A 335 -9.49 4.66 20.04
C SER A 335 -8.25 4.95 19.21
N VAL A 336 -8.30 4.68 17.90
CA VAL A 336 -7.20 4.93 16.97
C VAL A 336 -7.64 5.91 15.90
N HIS A 337 -6.88 6.97 15.74
CA HIS A 337 -7.11 8.04 14.79
C HIS A 337 -5.96 8.19 13.82
N TYR A 338 -6.26 8.66 12.61
CA TYR A 338 -5.26 9.04 11.63
C TYR A 338 -5.06 10.55 11.67
N ILE A 339 -3.87 10.99 12.04
CA ILE A 339 -3.55 12.41 12.15
C ILE A 339 -2.78 12.85 10.90
N SER A 340 -3.26 13.94 10.27
CA SER A 340 -2.61 14.55 9.12
C SER A 340 -1.25 15.15 9.48
N ASP A 341 -0.30 15.13 8.55
CA ASP A 341 0.97 15.86 8.63
C ASP A 341 0.79 17.40 8.60
N THR A 342 -0.42 17.88 8.25
CA THR A 342 -0.80 19.29 8.28
C THR A 342 -1.52 19.71 9.56
N ILE A 343 -1.56 18.85 10.60
CA ILE A 343 -2.16 19.19 11.89
C ILE A 343 -1.47 20.44 12.47
N PRO A 344 -2.24 21.42 12.99
CA PRO A 344 -1.64 22.58 13.66
C PRO A 344 -0.76 22.12 14.84
N PRO A 345 0.47 22.68 14.99
CA PRO A 345 1.39 22.28 16.05
C PRO A 345 0.80 22.43 17.46
N GLU A 346 -0.01 23.47 17.68
CA GLU A 346 -0.70 23.71 18.95
C GLU A 346 -1.72 22.60 19.25
N THR A 347 -2.46 22.14 18.25
CA THR A 347 -3.42 21.02 18.40
C THR A 347 -2.69 19.73 18.74
N LEU A 348 -1.61 19.42 18.00
CA LEU A 348 -0.79 18.24 18.28
C LEU A 348 -0.20 18.30 19.69
N ARG A 349 0.33 19.49 20.10
CA ARG A 349 0.88 19.69 21.44
C ARG A 349 -0.17 19.43 22.53
N ALA A 350 -1.37 19.98 22.37
CA ALA A 350 -2.48 19.78 23.29
C ALA A 350 -2.91 18.31 23.40
N MET A 351 -2.86 17.56 22.30
CA MET A 351 -3.14 16.11 22.30
C MET A 351 -2.06 15.27 22.99
N LEU A 352 -0.87 15.81 23.21
CA LEU A 352 0.25 15.10 23.86
C LEU A 352 0.28 15.29 25.36
N THR A 353 -0.46 16.28 25.91
CA THR A 353 -0.52 16.56 27.34
C THR A 353 -1.63 15.79 28.03
N LYS A 354 -1.42 15.42 29.31
CA LYS A 354 -2.41 14.77 30.16
C LYS A 354 -3.25 15.73 31.00
N SER A 355 -2.80 16.99 31.15
CA SER A 355 -3.41 18.00 32.03
C SER A 355 -3.09 19.44 31.62
N GLY A 356 -2.99 19.72 30.32
CA GLY A 356 -2.75 21.06 29.77
C GLY A 356 -3.95 22.00 29.88
N GLY A 357 -5.15 21.44 29.94
CA GLY A 357 -6.41 22.17 30.08
C GLY A 357 -6.94 22.75 28.76
N GLU A 358 -6.35 22.38 27.61
CA GLU A 358 -6.79 22.81 26.30
C GLU A 358 -7.98 21.98 25.79
N SER A 359 -8.96 22.66 25.17
CA SER A 359 -10.03 22.00 24.45
C SER A 359 -9.52 21.56 23.06
N VAL A 360 -9.34 20.27 22.86
CA VAL A 360 -8.91 19.74 21.56
C VAL A 360 -10.12 19.18 20.80
N TYR A 361 -10.30 19.59 19.57
CA TYR A 361 -11.16 18.90 18.61
C TYR A 361 -10.28 18.04 17.71
N ILE A 362 -10.46 16.73 17.77
CA ILE A 362 -9.79 15.77 16.90
C ILE A 362 -10.53 15.77 15.57
N PRO A 363 -9.88 16.15 14.45
CA PRO A 363 -10.52 16.25 13.14
C PRO A 363 -10.89 14.89 12.54
#